data_fa157057bf9077bad1ac7a0690754171
#
_entry.id   fa157057bf9077bad1ac7a0690754171
#
_cell.length_a   1.000
_cell.length_b   1.000
_cell.length_c   1.000
_cell.angle_alpha   90.00
_cell.angle_beta   90.00
_cell.angle_gamma   90.00
#
_symmetry.space_group_name_H-M   'P 1'
#
loop_
_entity.id
_entity.type
_entity.pdbx_description
1 polymer ?
#
loop_
_entity_poly.entity_id
_entity_poly.type
_entity_poly.pdbx_seq_one_letter_code
_entity_poly.pdbx_strand_id
1 'polypeptide(L)'
;ATTIETSEDDGIFSRSYTSEQLNNWANERWKVPVNKTFTLAFRVIAEYAGGPTYEMPEVRTVEVTVTPIKVDVFDADKVSLSGTALSSVTEIEKTVENANLYAWYGALSIGELQIPVELEGQTYYIVPSDGNGALRDGELVDVKMQDDPVSWAIPAAGNYRLLIDMENKQVRIYSPATDLKPLSVTF
;
A
#
# COMPACT_ATOMS: atom_id res chain seq x y z
N ALA A 1 14.10 -8.37 -22.52
CA ALA A 1 14.67 -9.26 -21.51
C ALA A 1 13.93 -10.59 -21.57
N THR A 2 14.67 -11.68 -21.62
CA THR A 2 14.09 -13.03 -21.68
C THR A 2 14.24 -13.67 -20.31
N THR A 3 13.16 -14.20 -19.77
CA THR A 3 13.19 -15.04 -18.58
C THR A 3 12.80 -16.45 -19.04
N ILE A 4 13.58 -17.43 -18.66
CA ILE A 4 13.26 -18.84 -18.89
C ILE A 4 12.85 -19.40 -17.53
N GLU A 5 11.65 -19.89 -17.44
CA GLU A 5 11.13 -20.57 -16.27
C GLU A 5 10.65 -21.96 -16.69
N THR A 6 10.97 -22.95 -15.89
CA THR A 6 10.43 -24.29 -16.07
C THR A 6 9.28 -24.46 -15.09
N SER A 7 8.13 -24.91 -15.57
CA SER A 7 6.95 -25.15 -14.75
C SER A 7 6.43 -26.55 -15.03
N GLU A 8 6.56 -27.41 -14.04
CA GLU A 8 6.00 -28.75 -14.03
C GLU A 8 5.48 -29.00 -12.60
N ASP A 9 4.18 -29.22 -12.48
CA ASP A 9 3.55 -29.53 -11.21
C ASP A 9 2.47 -30.58 -11.45
N ASP A 10 2.65 -31.78 -10.90
CA ASP A 10 1.76 -32.94 -11.01
C ASP A 10 1.28 -33.26 -12.45
N GLY A 11 2.15 -33.06 -13.45
CA GLY A 11 1.82 -33.26 -14.87
C GLY A 11 0.97 -32.14 -15.48
N ILE A 12 0.78 -31.02 -14.78
CA ILE A 12 0.09 -29.84 -15.27
C ILE A 12 1.13 -28.78 -15.63
N PHE A 13 1.27 -28.49 -16.91
CA PHE A 13 2.18 -27.48 -17.43
C PHE A 13 1.44 -26.14 -17.53
N SER A 14 1.34 -25.41 -16.41
CA SER A 14 0.69 -24.11 -16.38
C SER A 14 1.49 -23.09 -15.59
N ARG A 15 1.44 -21.82 -16.01
CA ARG A 15 1.99 -20.70 -15.28
C ARG A 15 1.01 -19.54 -15.27
N SER A 16 0.70 -19.05 -14.09
CA SER A 16 -0.18 -17.89 -13.91
C SER A 16 0.64 -16.70 -13.41
N TYR A 17 0.28 -15.52 -13.88
CA TYR A 17 0.84 -14.25 -13.43
C TYR A 17 -0.29 -13.35 -12.98
N THR A 18 -0.10 -12.69 -11.83
CA THR A 18 -1.06 -11.70 -11.35
C THR A 18 -0.88 -10.38 -12.10
N SER A 19 -1.93 -9.55 -12.14
CA SER A 19 -1.85 -8.21 -12.70
C SER A 19 -0.79 -7.36 -12.00
N GLU A 20 -0.63 -7.52 -10.69
CA GLU A 20 0.39 -6.85 -9.90
C GLU A 20 1.81 -7.26 -10.33
N GLN A 21 2.08 -8.55 -10.49
CA GLN A 21 3.38 -9.02 -10.98
C GLN A 21 3.73 -8.44 -12.36
N LEU A 22 2.76 -8.42 -13.28
CA LEU A 22 2.96 -7.86 -14.62
C LEU A 22 3.20 -6.34 -14.56
N ASN A 23 2.48 -5.64 -13.70
CA ASN A 23 2.64 -4.22 -13.49
C ASN A 23 4.02 -3.86 -12.90
N ASN A 24 4.45 -4.58 -11.87
CA ASN A 24 5.77 -4.39 -11.25
C ASN A 24 6.90 -4.68 -12.24
N TRP A 25 6.80 -5.74 -13.05
CA TRP A 25 7.77 -5.99 -14.09
C TRP A 25 7.81 -4.89 -15.15
N ALA A 26 6.65 -4.38 -15.55
CA ALA A 26 6.57 -3.28 -16.51
C ALA A 26 7.28 -2.03 -15.98
N ASN A 27 6.97 -1.61 -14.76
CA ASN A 27 7.50 -0.39 -14.16
C ASN A 27 8.97 -0.53 -13.74
N GLU A 28 9.31 -1.59 -13.02
CA GLU A 28 10.63 -1.72 -12.39
C GLU A 28 11.67 -2.36 -13.30
N ARG A 29 11.30 -3.45 -13.98
CA ARG A 29 12.25 -4.23 -14.78
C ARG A 29 12.40 -3.72 -16.21
N TRP A 30 11.27 -3.39 -16.85
CA TRP A 30 11.28 -2.97 -18.26
C TRP A 30 11.21 -1.46 -18.44
N LYS A 31 10.98 -0.71 -17.35
CA LYS A 31 10.90 0.76 -17.35
C LYS A 31 9.91 1.30 -18.37
N VAL A 32 8.77 0.61 -18.52
CA VAL A 32 7.69 1.07 -19.39
C VAL A 32 6.99 2.23 -18.67
N PRO A 33 6.83 3.39 -19.31
CA PRO A 33 6.14 4.52 -18.68
C PRO A 33 4.70 4.16 -18.29
N VAL A 34 4.27 4.68 -17.15
CA VAL A 34 2.89 4.57 -16.66
C VAL A 34 1.91 5.06 -17.74
N ASN A 35 0.76 4.40 -17.88
CA ASN A 35 -0.27 4.63 -18.88
C ASN A 35 0.17 4.43 -20.34
N LYS A 36 1.34 3.85 -20.58
CA LYS A 36 1.79 3.47 -21.92
C LYS A 36 1.53 1.99 -22.18
N THR A 37 0.63 1.71 -23.09
CA THR A 37 0.32 0.34 -23.52
C THR A 37 1.50 -0.30 -24.24
N PHE A 38 1.79 -1.57 -23.94
CA PHE A 38 2.77 -2.39 -24.63
C PHE A 38 2.30 -3.85 -24.72
N THR A 39 2.94 -4.64 -25.58
CA THR A 39 2.61 -6.04 -25.77
C THR A 39 3.68 -6.94 -25.14
N LEU A 40 3.23 -7.87 -24.31
CA LEU A 40 4.04 -8.98 -23.78
C LEU A 40 3.79 -10.21 -24.64
N ALA A 41 4.88 -10.82 -25.11
CA ALA A 41 4.83 -12.09 -25.82
C ALA A 41 5.36 -13.21 -24.89
N PHE A 42 4.49 -14.13 -24.55
CA PHE A 42 4.80 -15.33 -23.80
C PHE A 42 5.06 -16.45 -24.81
N ARG A 43 6.29 -16.97 -24.81
CA ARG A 43 6.65 -18.10 -25.66
C ARG A 43 6.71 -19.34 -24.80
N VAL A 44 5.86 -20.29 -25.10
CA VAL A 44 5.86 -21.63 -24.49
C VAL A 44 6.59 -22.59 -25.42
N ILE A 45 7.54 -23.30 -24.88
CA ILE A 45 8.34 -24.30 -25.59
C ILE A 45 8.13 -25.63 -24.88
N ALA A 46 7.56 -26.60 -25.57
CA ALA A 46 7.46 -27.97 -25.10
C ALA A 46 8.59 -28.79 -25.70
N GLU A 47 9.47 -29.30 -24.84
CA GLU A 47 10.58 -30.17 -25.22
C GLU A 47 10.27 -31.60 -24.82
N TYR A 48 10.48 -32.52 -25.75
CA TYR A 48 10.30 -33.95 -25.49
C TYR A 48 11.64 -34.55 -25.09
N ALA A 49 11.71 -35.06 -23.86
CA ALA A 49 12.90 -35.74 -23.35
C ALA A 49 12.67 -37.25 -23.35
N GLY A 50 13.45 -37.97 -24.13
CA GLY A 50 13.52 -39.43 -24.15
C GLY A 50 12.67 -40.09 -25.23
N GLY A 51 13.36 -40.75 -26.13
CA GLY A 51 12.84 -41.53 -27.24
C GLY A 51 13.96 -41.87 -28.21
N PRO A 52 13.78 -42.89 -29.07
CA PRO A 52 14.81 -43.28 -30.05
C PRO A 52 14.97 -42.30 -31.20
N THR A 53 14.08 -41.31 -31.33
CA THR A 53 14.10 -40.30 -32.38
C THR A 53 14.02 -38.91 -31.76
N TYR A 54 14.81 -37.99 -32.28
CA TYR A 54 14.74 -36.58 -31.94
C TYR A 54 13.42 -35.99 -32.47
N GLU A 55 12.62 -35.40 -31.57
CA GLU A 55 11.45 -34.65 -31.94
C GLU A 55 11.71 -33.13 -31.73
N MET A 56 11.31 -32.32 -32.69
CA MET A 56 11.49 -30.88 -32.60
C MET A 56 10.56 -30.31 -31.54
N PRO A 57 11.04 -29.35 -30.73
CA PRO A 57 10.20 -28.67 -29.74
C PRO A 57 8.98 -28.03 -30.39
N GLU A 58 7.83 -28.17 -29.74
CA GLU A 58 6.65 -27.42 -30.12
C GLU A 58 6.70 -26.02 -29.48
N VAL A 59 6.50 -24.98 -30.29
CA VAL A 59 6.58 -23.60 -29.85
C VAL A 59 5.24 -22.89 -30.09
N ARG A 60 4.70 -22.29 -29.04
CA ARG A 60 3.52 -21.43 -29.11
C ARG A 60 3.84 -20.06 -28.53
N THR A 61 3.30 -19.01 -29.12
CA THR A 61 3.42 -17.65 -28.63
C THR A 61 2.03 -17.10 -28.35
N VAL A 62 1.85 -16.55 -27.15
CA VAL A 62 0.64 -15.82 -26.74
C VAL A 62 1.02 -14.39 -26.47
N GLU A 63 0.27 -13.46 -27.04
CA GLU A 63 0.49 -12.03 -26.83
C GLU A 63 -0.62 -11.46 -25.92
N VAL A 64 -0.18 -10.65 -24.94
CA VAL A 64 -1.06 -9.98 -24.00
C VAL A 64 -0.72 -8.50 -24.01
N THR A 65 -1.73 -7.66 -24.19
CA THR A 65 -1.59 -6.21 -24.10
C THR A 65 -1.73 -5.75 -22.66
N VAL A 66 -0.72 -5.02 -22.17
CA VAL A 66 -0.65 -4.52 -20.80
C VAL A 66 -0.47 -3.01 -20.82
N THR A 67 -1.19 -2.33 -19.95
CA THR A 67 -1.01 -0.90 -19.68
C THR A 67 -0.61 -0.76 -18.21
N PRO A 68 0.68 -0.48 -17.91
CA PRO A 68 1.10 -0.30 -16.52
C PRO A 68 0.45 0.91 -15.90
N ILE A 69 0.04 0.75 -14.66
CA ILE A 69 -0.49 1.82 -13.83
C ILE A 69 0.54 2.22 -12.77
N LYS A 70 0.45 3.44 -12.27
CA LYS A 70 1.18 3.83 -11.07
C LYS A 70 0.61 2.99 -9.92
N VAL A 71 1.45 2.18 -9.30
CA VAL A 71 1.09 1.59 -8.00
C VAL A 71 1.23 2.72 -6.99
N ASP A 72 0.17 3.06 -6.32
CA ASP A 72 0.25 3.97 -5.18
C ASP A 72 1.05 3.25 -4.09
N VAL A 73 2.33 3.57 -4.02
CA VAL A 73 3.21 3.07 -2.96
C VAL A 73 2.74 3.73 -1.68
N PHE A 74 2.09 2.95 -0.83
CA PHE A 74 1.70 3.39 0.50
C PHE A 74 2.86 3.07 1.45
N ASP A 75 3.93 3.83 1.32
CA ASP A 75 5.14 3.73 2.11
C ASP A 75 5.55 5.12 2.61
N ALA A 76 6.44 5.17 3.56
CA ALA A 76 6.89 6.41 4.16
C ALA A 76 8.33 6.30 4.69
N ASP A 77 9.15 7.29 4.34
CA ASP A 77 10.41 7.54 5.03
C ASP A 77 10.13 8.13 6.41
N LYS A 78 9.11 8.99 6.48
CA LYS A 78 8.70 9.67 7.70
C LYS A 78 7.20 9.96 7.67
N VAL A 79 6.54 9.75 8.81
CA VAL A 79 5.14 10.12 9.04
C VAL A 79 5.07 11.15 10.16
N SER A 80 4.28 12.19 9.96
CA SER A 80 4.11 13.25 10.96
C SER A 80 2.65 13.63 11.13
N LEU A 81 2.36 14.34 12.19
CA LEU A 81 1.09 15.00 12.45
C LEU A 81 1.29 16.50 12.40
N SER A 82 0.36 17.21 11.78
CA SER A 82 0.35 18.67 11.68
C SER A 82 -1.07 19.21 11.70
N GLY A 83 -1.21 20.53 11.60
CA GLY A 83 -2.51 21.21 11.56
C GLY A 83 -2.81 22.00 12.82
N THR A 84 -3.96 22.68 12.81
CA THR A 84 -4.33 23.62 13.88
C THR A 84 -4.74 22.93 15.19
N ALA A 85 -5.01 21.62 15.16
CA ALA A 85 -5.28 20.83 16.36
C ALA A 85 -4.02 20.53 17.18
N LEU A 86 -2.81 20.74 16.63
CA LEU A 86 -1.52 20.53 17.29
C LEU A 86 -0.81 21.87 17.53
N SER A 87 -0.02 21.94 18.61
CA SER A 87 0.83 23.09 18.89
C SER A 87 2.09 23.16 18.00
N SER A 88 2.53 21.99 17.51
CA SER A 88 3.69 21.84 16.62
C SER A 88 3.58 20.56 15.81
N VAL A 89 4.31 20.51 14.69
CA VAL A 89 4.46 19.27 13.92
C VAL A 89 5.11 18.22 14.80
N THR A 90 4.53 17.03 14.83
CA THR A 90 4.99 15.91 15.64
C THR A 90 5.25 14.71 14.75
N GLU A 91 6.47 14.21 14.74
CA GLU A 91 6.83 12.97 14.08
C GLU A 91 6.28 11.78 14.87
N ILE A 92 5.80 10.76 14.17
CA ILE A 92 5.31 9.52 14.76
C ILE A 92 6.12 8.34 14.28
N GLU A 93 6.39 7.42 15.19
CA GLU A 93 7.23 6.27 14.93
C GLU A 93 6.42 5.01 14.65
N LYS A 94 7.04 4.09 13.92
CA LYS A 94 6.53 2.74 13.72
C LYS A 94 6.46 2.01 15.06
N THR A 95 5.46 1.16 15.23
CA THR A 95 5.41 0.30 16.42
C THR A 95 6.53 -0.75 16.39
N VAL A 96 6.96 -1.19 17.55
CA VAL A 96 8.04 -2.21 17.68
C VAL A 96 7.59 -3.55 17.10
N GLU A 97 6.31 -3.87 17.26
CA GLU A 97 5.73 -5.17 16.87
C GLU A 97 5.42 -5.26 15.36
N ASN A 98 5.13 -4.12 14.72
CA ASN A 98 4.74 -4.08 13.31
C ASN A 98 5.29 -2.83 12.62
N ALA A 99 6.22 -3.03 11.70
CA ALA A 99 6.86 -1.94 10.94
C ALA A 99 5.91 -1.21 9.97
N ASN A 100 4.72 -1.76 9.70
CA ASN A 100 3.69 -1.14 8.87
C ASN A 100 2.64 -0.37 9.69
N LEU A 101 2.75 -0.40 11.03
CA LEU A 101 1.82 0.25 11.94
C LEU A 101 2.49 1.43 12.65
N TYR A 102 1.88 2.60 12.53
CA TYR A 102 2.25 3.79 13.30
C TYR A 102 1.20 4.02 14.38
N ALA A 103 1.65 4.37 15.57
CA ALA A 103 0.79 4.66 16.70
C ALA A 103 1.20 5.98 17.37
N TRP A 104 0.22 6.79 17.70
CA TRP A 104 0.44 8.02 18.44
C TRP A 104 -0.65 8.20 19.49
N TYR A 105 -0.27 8.79 20.62
CA TYR A 105 -1.17 9.19 21.69
C TYR A 105 -0.75 10.56 22.22
N GLY A 106 -1.67 11.50 22.27
CA GLY A 106 -1.38 12.83 22.75
C GLY A 106 -2.57 13.77 22.74
N ALA A 107 -2.33 14.98 23.21
CA ALA A 107 -3.36 16.01 23.29
C ALA A 107 -3.59 16.69 21.93
N LEU A 108 -4.85 16.78 21.53
CA LEU A 108 -5.31 17.61 20.43
C LEU A 108 -6.26 18.69 20.94
N SER A 109 -6.17 19.87 20.33
CA SER A 109 -7.14 20.97 20.48
C SER A 109 -8.25 20.84 19.44
N ILE A 110 -9.33 21.60 19.60
CA ILE A 110 -10.33 21.75 18.54
C ILE A 110 -9.63 22.36 17.32
N GLY A 111 -9.83 21.78 16.15
CA GLY A 111 -9.19 22.26 14.93
C GLY A 111 -9.08 21.17 13.85
N GLU A 112 -8.05 21.28 13.04
CA GLU A 112 -7.76 20.40 11.92
C GLU A 112 -6.49 19.62 12.18
N LEU A 113 -6.51 18.33 11.87
CA LEU A 113 -5.36 17.43 11.90
C LEU A 113 -5.03 17.01 10.47
N GLN A 114 -3.76 17.06 10.12
CA GLN A 114 -3.22 16.55 8.87
C GLN A 114 -2.15 15.49 9.15
N ILE A 115 -2.00 14.55 8.24
CA ILE A 115 -1.02 13.46 8.34
C ILE A 115 -0.06 13.56 7.15
N PRO A 116 0.94 14.45 7.19
CA PRO A 116 1.96 14.52 6.16
C PRO A 116 2.92 13.33 6.23
N VAL A 117 3.30 12.86 5.05
CA VAL A 117 4.22 11.74 4.82
C VAL A 117 5.33 12.22 3.90
N GLU A 118 6.57 12.01 4.29
CA GLU A 118 7.72 12.18 3.42
C GLU A 118 8.07 10.83 2.78
N LEU A 119 8.21 10.82 1.46
CA LEU A 119 8.63 9.66 0.69
C LEU A 119 9.53 10.12 -0.47
N GLU A 120 10.76 9.61 -0.53
CA GLU A 120 11.76 9.96 -1.56
C GLU A 120 11.97 11.48 -1.73
N GLY A 121 11.89 12.23 -0.64
CA GLY A 121 12.05 13.69 -0.61
C GLY A 121 10.84 14.48 -1.13
N GLN A 122 9.72 13.84 -1.34
CA GLN A 122 8.42 14.44 -1.67
C GLN A 122 7.49 14.38 -0.46
N THR A 123 6.62 15.36 -0.32
CA THR A 123 5.60 15.37 0.74
C THR A 123 4.25 14.99 0.16
N TYR A 124 3.63 14.01 0.76
CA TYR A 124 2.27 13.54 0.51
C TYR A 124 1.45 13.68 1.79
N TYR A 125 0.14 13.45 1.68
CA TYR A 125 -0.76 13.43 2.83
C TYR A 125 -1.58 12.16 2.84
N ILE A 126 -1.71 11.53 4.02
CA ILE A 126 -2.67 10.45 4.24
C ILE A 126 -4.03 11.10 4.47
N VAL A 127 -4.97 10.83 3.57
CA VAL A 127 -6.30 11.42 3.56
C VAL A 127 -7.37 10.34 3.46
N PRO A 128 -8.60 10.59 3.95
CA PRO A 128 -9.71 9.67 3.73
C PRO A 128 -9.94 9.41 2.24
N SER A 129 -10.10 8.15 1.85
CA SER A 129 -10.30 7.77 0.44
C SER A 129 -11.56 8.37 -0.17
N ASP A 130 -12.59 8.60 0.66
CA ASP A 130 -13.85 9.26 0.28
C ASP A 130 -13.79 10.79 0.29
N GLY A 131 -12.64 11.37 0.70
CA GLY A 131 -12.45 12.81 0.82
C GLY A 131 -13.17 13.46 1.99
N ASN A 132 -13.83 12.69 2.87
CA ASN A 132 -14.56 13.20 4.02
C ASN A 132 -13.67 13.28 5.27
N GLY A 133 -13.23 14.47 5.64
CA GLY A 133 -12.39 14.74 6.81
C GLY A 133 -13.12 14.77 8.16
N ALA A 134 -14.42 14.48 8.22
CA ALA A 134 -15.11 14.40 9.50
C ALA A 134 -14.54 13.28 10.37
N LEU A 135 -14.41 13.52 11.67
CA LEU A 135 -13.98 12.49 12.61
C LEU A 135 -14.99 11.34 12.65
N ARG A 136 -14.54 10.15 12.31
CA ARG A 136 -15.25 8.88 12.52
C ARG A 136 -14.63 8.18 13.72
N ASP A 137 -15.11 8.57 14.89
CA ASP A 137 -14.50 8.25 16.18
C ASP A 137 -14.49 6.74 16.46
N GLY A 138 -13.29 6.16 16.53
CA GLY A 138 -13.07 4.72 16.73
C GLY A 138 -13.34 3.81 15.53
N GLU A 139 -13.74 4.37 14.38
CA GLU A 139 -13.98 3.58 13.16
C GLU A 139 -12.70 3.41 12.33
N LEU A 140 -12.61 2.32 11.58
CA LEU A 140 -11.59 2.14 10.55
C LEU A 140 -11.97 2.95 9.31
N VAL A 141 -11.07 3.79 8.87
CA VAL A 141 -11.25 4.66 7.70
C VAL A 141 -10.23 4.27 6.64
N ASP A 142 -10.72 3.89 5.48
CA ASP A 142 -9.85 3.65 4.32
C ASP A 142 -9.21 4.96 3.86
N VAL A 143 -7.91 4.93 3.60
CA VAL A 143 -7.13 6.10 3.25
C VAL A 143 -6.33 5.92 1.96
N LYS A 144 -5.92 7.04 1.40
CA LYS A 144 -5.00 7.13 0.26
C LYS A 144 -3.94 8.18 0.54
N MET A 145 -2.83 8.10 -0.19
CA MET A 145 -1.83 9.16 -0.24
C MET A 145 -2.08 10.05 -1.46
N GLN A 146 -1.98 11.36 -1.28
CA GLN A 146 -2.10 12.36 -2.36
C GLN A 146 -1.29 13.61 -2.03
N ASP A 147 -1.05 14.45 -3.03
CA ASP A 147 -0.26 15.67 -2.88
C ASP A 147 -1.01 16.77 -2.10
N ASP A 148 -2.32 16.85 -2.27
CA ASP A 148 -3.15 17.84 -1.61
C ASP A 148 -3.68 17.34 -0.26
N PRO A 149 -3.58 18.11 0.84
CA PRO A 149 -4.09 17.71 2.14
C PRO A 149 -5.63 17.71 2.19
N VAL A 150 -6.19 16.72 2.86
CA VAL A 150 -7.55 16.76 3.40
C VAL A 150 -7.42 16.64 4.91
N SER A 151 -7.86 17.67 5.62
CA SER A 151 -7.75 17.70 7.08
C SER A 151 -8.83 16.83 7.74
N TRP A 152 -8.45 16.20 8.84
CA TRP A 152 -9.37 15.51 9.75
C TRP A 152 -9.88 16.52 10.78
N ALA A 153 -11.19 16.64 10.92
CA ALA A 153 -11.78 17.56 11.89
C ALA A 153 -11.68 17.00 13.31
N ILE A 154 -11.12 17.77 14.23
CA ILE A 154 -11.08 17.44 15.66
C ILE A 154 -12.11 18.30 16.39
N PRO A 155 -13.27 17.73 16.77
CA PRO A 155 -14.42 18.50 17.27
C PRO A 155 -14.29 18.89 18.73
N ALA A 156 -13.43 18.24 19.51
CA ALA A 156 -13.25 18.50 20.93
C ALA A 156 -11.78 18.39 21.34
N ALA A 157 -11.37 19.19 22.30
CA ALA A 157 -10.04 19.06 22.88
C ALA A 157 -9.95 17.85 23.80
N GLY A 158 -8.79 17.15 23.80
CA GLY A 158 -8.56 16.01 24.65
C GLY A 158 -7.37 15.15 24.20
N ASN A 159 -7.16 14.04 24.89
CA ASN A 159 -6.14 13.06 24.47
C ASN A 159 -6.74 12.09 23.45
N TYR A 160 -6.13 12.05 22.31
CA TYR A 160 -6.51 11.18 21.18
C TYR A 160 -5.48 10.09 20.98
N ARG A 161 -5.95 8.95 20.49
CA ARG A 161 -5.11 7.87 19.97
C ARG A 161 -5.31 7.78 18.47
N LEU A 162 -4.20 7.73 17.74
CA LEU A 162 -4.16 7.56 16.30
C LEU A 162 -3.42 6.28 15.97
N LEU A 163 -3.98 5.49 15.07
CA LEU A 163 -3.34 4.31 14.47
C LEU A 163 -3.39 4.45 12.96
N ILE A 164 -2.23 4.26 12.30
CA ILE A 164 -2.10 4.26 10.85
C ILE A 164 -1.56 2.91 10.44
N ASP A 165 -2.34 2.17 9.67
CA ASP A 165 -1.95 0.89 9.09
C ASP A 165 -1.61 1.11 7.61
N MET A 166 -0.31 1.08 7.32
CA MET A 166 0.21 1.31 5.97
C MET A 166 -0.05 0.12 5.04
N GLU A 167 -0.09 -1.09 5.58
CA GLU A 167 -0.33 -2.30 4.82
C GLU A 167 -1.78 -2.39 4.35
N ASN A 168 -2.72 -2.14 5.26
CA ASN A 168 -4.15 -2.18 4.96
C ASN A 168 -4.69 -0.84 4.44
N LYS A 169 -3.87 0.22 4.41
CA LYS A 169 -4.24 1.58 4.01
C LYS A 169 -5.43 2.10 4.82
N GLN A 170 -5.31 2.03 6.13
CA GLN A 170 -6.38 2.41 7.06
C GLN A 170 -5.86 3.29 8.18
N VAL A 171 -6.71 4.20 8.62
CA VAL A 171 -6.51 5.05 9.79
C VAL A 171 -7.65 4.85 10.76
N ARG A 172 -7.34 4.84 12.05
CA ARG A 172 -8.32 4.86 13.13
C ARG A 172 -7.93 5.92 14.14
N ILE A 173 -8.88 6.78 14.47
CA ILE A 173 -8.72 7.85 15.45
C ILE A 173 -9.72 7.61 16.58
N TYR A 174 -9.22 7.52 17.80
CA TYR A 174 -10.03 7.42 19.01
C TYR A 174 -9.99 8.74 19.76
N SER A 175 -11.16 9.31 20.05
CA SER A 175 -11.31 10.41 20.99
C SER A 175 -11.24 9.89 22.44
N PRO A 176 -11.19 10.79 23.44
CA PRO A 176 -11.32 10.39 24.84
C PRO A 176 -12.60 9.60 25.18
N ALA A 177 -13.63 9.70 24.34
CA ALA A 177 -14.89 8.99 24.55
C ALA A 177 -14.83 7.52 24.12
N THR A 178 -14.06 7.22 23.07
CA THR A 178 -13.97 5.88 22.45
C THR A 178 -12.63 5.18 22.71
N ASP A 179 -11.63 5.89 23.27
CA ASP A 179 -10.32 5.30 23.53
C ASP A 179 -10.41 4.09 24.47
N LEU A 180 -9.51 3.14 24.25
CA LEU A 180 -9.41 1.95 25.08
C LEU A 180 -9.22 2.33 26.55
N LYS A 181 -10.15 1.95 27.38
CA LYS A 181 -10.01 2.12 28.82
C LYS A 181 -8.99 1.13 29.35
N PRO A 182 -8.08 1.53 30.26
CA PRO A 182 -7.17 0.60 30.88
C PRO A 182 -7.96 -0.51 31.59
N LEU A 183 -7.56 -1.77 31.35
CA LEU A 183 -8.15 -2.90 32.03
C LEU A 183 -7.80 -2.80 33.54
N SER A 184 -8.81 -2.56 34.36
CA SER A 184 -8.67 -2.62 35.81
C SER A 184 -8.79 -4.08 36.26
N VAL A 185 -7.67 -4.71 36.60
CA VAL A 185 -7.67 -6.04 37.23
C VAL A 185 -7.53 -5.84 38.72
N THR A 186 -8.59 -6.18 39.47
CA THR A 186 -8.53 -6.26 40.92
C THR A 186 -8.16 -7.69 41.27
N PHE A 187 -7.03 -7.88 41.95
CA PHE A 187 -6.58 -9.15 42.52
C PHE A 187 -7.11 -9.33 43.94
#